data_627dbfa56a338de28d607d69b0b12d95
#
_entry.id   627dbfa56a338de28d607d69b0b12d95
#
_cell.length_a   1.000
_cell.length_b   1.000
_cell.length_c   1.000
_cell.angle_alpha   90.00
_cell.angle_beta   90.00
_cell.angle_gamma   90.00
#
_symmetry.space_group_name_H-M   'P 1'
#
loop_
_entity.id
_entity.type
_entity.pdbx_description
1 polymer ?
#
loop_
_entity_poly.entity_id
_entity_poly.type
_entity_poly.pdbx_seq_one_letter_code
_entity_poly.pdbx_strand_id
1 'polypeptide(L)'
;MKMLKRVGIFPVDQESITLFENIHECRYGEIMHIASIKAWGLCGKKIQRCDGSEIIIEEGIGNIIKECEVLILLESWHDASPEYIKSVVKTAKQKSITIVSINNIRNSLEIDQHYENVVVAKKLKIQKKCDDLRVRKINIPVICVLGLTQNSGKLKMELELQKCLKQKGYKVAAIVSGLNGLIGKDTFCFEKKYLNGKNRNEEIIININAAVKRLEQDYDIVIVGIPGACLSFNPQYSNDFGITTQLFMCAIEPDYSVLMLPYMRYEEAFISHVKDEVQKRYDITINDLSLIHI
;
A
#
# COMPACT_ATOMS: atom_id res chain seq x y z
N MET A 1 30.78 -1.56 -2.42
CA MET A 1 29.46 -1.32 -1.83
C MET A 1 28.76 -0.26 -2.70
N LYS A 2 27.61 -0.57 -3.31
CA LYS A 2 26.87 0.43 -4.09
C LYS A 2 26.25 1.38 -3.08
N MET A 3 26.62 2.67 -3.09
CA MET A 3 26.00 3.65 -2.21
C MET A 3 24.50 3.68 -2.49
N LEU A 4 23.68 3.62 -1.44
CA LEU A 4 22.23 3.79 -1.54
C LEU A 4 21.95 5.24 -1.97
N LYS A 5 20.96 5.43 -2.86
CA LYS A 5 20.52 6.77 -3.24
C LYS A 5 19.84 7.45 -2.05
N ARG A 6 20.05 8.75 -1.90
CA ARG A 6 19.37 9.56 -0.90
C ARG A 6 18.00 9.93 -1.42
N VAL A 7 16.97 9.60 -0.62
CA VAL A 7 15.56 9.71 -0.98
C VAL A 7 14.87 10.76 -0.13
N GLY A 8 14.16 11.68 -0.79
CA GLY A 8 13.19 12.56 -0.17
C GLY A 8 11.77 12.17 -0.54
N ILE A 9 10.82 12.35 0.36
CA ILE A 9 9.42 11.97 0.17
C ILE A 9 8.49 13.16 0.40
N PHE A 10 7.54 13.36 -0.52
CA PHE A 10 6.59 14.47 -0.52
C PHE A 10 5.30 14.10 -1.30
N PRO A 11 4.14 14.66 -1.00
CA PRO A 11 3.79 15.24 0.28
C PRO A 11 3.40 14.17 1.30
N VAL A 12 3.80 14.37 2.56
CA VAL A 12 3.39 13.52 3.68
C VAL A 12 2.07 14.02 4.22
N ASP A 13 1.08 13.13 4.32
CA ASP A 13 -0.24 13.33 4.93
C ASP A 13 -0.38 12.53 6.23
N GLN A 14 -1.50 12.66 6.92
CA GLN A 14 -1.76 11.96 8.18
C GLN A 14 -1.74 10.44 8.01
N GLU A 15 -2.26 9.91 6.90
CA GLU A 15 -2.31 8.45 6.64
C GLU A 15 -0.91 7.88 6.37
N SER A 16 -0.05 8.65 5.71
CA SER A 16 1.31 8.22 5.38
C SER A 16 2.28 8.24 6.56
N ILE A 17 1.95 8.88 7.69
CA ILE A 17 2.77 8.82 8.93
C ILE A 17 2.99 7.37 9.33
N THR A 18 1.95 6.57 9.36
CA THR A 18 2.00 5.15 9.70
C THR A 18 2.97 4.35 8.80
N LEU A 19 3.12 4.75 7.54
CA LEU A 19 4.07 4.15 6.63
C LEU A 19 5.51 4.35 7.12
N PHE A 20 5.88 5.58 7.56
CA PHE A 20 7.24 5.89 8.01
C PHE A 20 7.58 5.26 9.35
N GLU A 21 6.59 5.05 10.21
CA GLU A 21 6.74 4.32 11.47
C GLU A 21 7.08 2.84 11.25
N ASN A 22 6.63 2.25 10.14
CA ASN A 22 6.65 0.80 9.91
C ASN A 22 7.51 0.35 8.73
N ILE A 23 7.89 1.25 7.82
CA ILE A 23 8.74 0.88 6.69
C ILE A 23 10.17 0.61 7.15
N HIS A 24 10.65 -0.61 6.91
CA HIS A 24 12.01 -1.02 7.30
C HIS A 24 13.04 -0.66 6.22
N GLU A 25 12.72 -0.91 4.97
CA GLU A 25 13.59 -0.62 3.82
C GLU A 25 12.79 0.05 2.70
N CYS A 26 13.32 1.15 2.19
CA CYS A 26 12.77 1.79 0.99
C CYS A 26 13.42 1.18 -0.26
N ARG A 27 12.60 0.81 -1.23
CA ARG A 27 13.02 0.24 -2.52
C ARG A 27 13.96 1.15 -3.32
N TYR A 28 13.84 2.44 -3.14
CA TYR A 28 14.51 3.46 -3.96
C TYR A 28 15.81 3.98 -3.35
N GLY A 29 16.07 3.66 -2.08
CA GLY A 29 17.27 4.10 -1.37
C GLY A 29 17.01 4.40 0.10
N GLU A 30 17.85 5.20 0.72
CA GLU A 30 17.76 5.62 2.11
C GLU A 30 16.89 6.88 2.23
N ILE A 31 15.87 6.83 3.09
CA ILE A 31 14.97 7.97 3.34
C ILE A 31 15.70 8.96 4.24
N MET A 32 16.10 10.10 3.67
CA MET A 32 16.80 11.18 4.37
C MET A 32 15.85 12.27 4.85
N HIS A 33 14.88 12.64 4.00
CA HIS A 33 13.95 13.73 4.25
C HIS A 33 12.53 13.33 3.94
N ILE A 34 11.61 13.77 4.77
CA ILE A 34 10.18 13.70 4.53
C ILE A 34 9.58 15.10 4.70
N ALA A 35 8.70 15.49 3.80
CA ALA A 35 8.16 16.84 3.81
C ALA A 35 6.66 16.85 3.53
N SER A 36 5.99 17.87 4.05
CA SER A 36 4.56 18.09 3.88
C SER A 36 4.26 19.50 3.40
N ILE A 37 3.01 19.71 3.05
CA ILE A 37 2.46 21.02 2.72
C ILE A 37 2.12 21.72 4.04
N LYS A 38 2.57 22.96 4.23
CA LYS A 38 2.35 23.74 5.46
C LYS A 38 0.89 23.75 5.92
N ALA A 39 -0.03 23.94 4.98
CA ALA A 39 -1.46 24.03 5.27
C ALA A 39 -2.05 22.71 5.86
N TRP A 40 -1.36 21.59 5.77
CA TRP A 40 -1.81 20.31 6.32
C TRP A 40 -1.50 20.15 7.82
N GLY A 41 -0.74 21.09 8.41
CA GLY A 41 -0.48 21.13 9.85
C GLY A 41 0.42 20.02 10.40
N LEU A 42 1.19 19.34 9.53
CA LEU A 42 2.06 18.24 9.92
C LEU A 42 3.53 18.64 10.06
N CYS A 43 3.92 19.79 9.51
CA CYS A 43 5.30 20.27 9.55
C CYS A 43 5.80 20.44 11.00
N GLY A 44 7.01 19.98 11.27
CA GLY A 44 7.63 19.97 12.60
C GLY A 44 7.28 18.75 13.46
N LYS A 45 6.32 17.91 13.07
CA LYS A 45 6.07 16.66 13.80
C LYS A 45 7.25 15.70 13.64
N LYS A 46 7.60 15.05 14.75
CA LYS A 46 8.58 13.98 14.80
C LYS A 46 7.88 12.63 14.61
N ILE A 47 8.44 11.80 13.77
CA ILE A 47 8.00 10.43 13.57
C ILE A 47 9.12 9.51 14.07
N GLN A 48 8.78 8.60 14.96
CA GLN A 48 9.68 7.54 15.39
C GLN A 48 9.62 6.39 14.38
N ARG A 49 10.77 6.08 13.79
CA ARG A 49 10.89 5.00 12.82
C ARG A 49 11.03 3.65 13.50
N CYS A 50 10.76 2.59 12.77
CA CYS A 50 10.84 1.22 13.27
C CYS A 50 12.26 0.76 13.69
N ASP A 51 13.31 1.48 13.30
CA ASP A 51 14.70 1.26 13.73
C ASP A 51 15.09 2.07 14.98
N GLY A 52 14.13 2.82 15.56
CA GLY A 52 14.33 3.68 16.73
C GLY A 52 14.83 5.09 16.40
N SER A 53 15.18 5.38 15.15
CA SER A 53 15.56 6.73 14.74
C SER A 53 14.33 7.65 14.65
N GLU A 54 14.56 8.96 14.77
CA GLU A 54 13.52 9.97 14.54
C GLU A 54 13.73 10.66 13.20
N ILE A 55 12.62 10.98 12.51
CA ILE A 55 12.60 11.84 11.34
C ILE A 55 11.56 12.94 11.53
N ILE A 56 11.88 14.15 11.10
CA ILE A 56 11.00 15.32 11.24
C ILE A 56 10.32 15.57 9.90
N ILE A 57 9.02 15.86 9.93
CA ILE A 57 8.29 16.31 8.73
C ILE A 57 8.65 17.77 8.46
N GLU A 58 9.32 18.02 7.36
CA GLU A 58 9.76 19.34 6.93
C GLU A 58 8.66 20.12 6.19
N GLU A 59 8.83 21.44 6.11
CA GLU A 59 7.97 22.28 5.26
C GLU A 59 8.49 22.32 3.83
N GLY A 60 7.72 21.80 2.89
CA GLY A 60 8.06 21.84 1.46
C GLY A 60 9.30 21.02 1.10
N ILE A 61 9.81 21.21 -0.11
CA ILE A 61 10.86 20.35 -0.70
C ILE A 61 12.28 20.94 -0.61
N GLY A 62 12.51 21.99 0.16
CA GLY A 62 13.77 22.73 0.16
C GLY A 62 15.01 21.90 0.42
N ASN A 63 15.03 21.07 1.48
CA ASN A 63 16.15 20.20 1.82
C ASN A 63 16.21 18.98 0.88
N ILE A 64 15.06 18.44 0.48
CA ILE A 64 14.99 17.35 -0.52
C ILE A 64 15.74 17.74 -1.80
N ILE A 65 15.48 18.96 -2.30
CA ILE A 65 16.13 19.45 -3.53
C ILE A 65 17.65 19.65 -3.38
N LYS A 66 18.13 19.95 -2.19
CA LYS A 66 19.56 20.14 -1.93
C LYS A 66 20.32 18.85 -1.73
N GLU A 67 19.70 17.87 -1.09
CA GLU A 67 20.41 16.73 -0.51
C GLU A 67 20.02 15.38 -1.10
N CYS A 68 18.86 15.26 -1.79
CA CYS A 68 18.38 14.00 -2.32
C CYS A 68 18.62 13.84 -3.83
N GLU A 69 18.76 12.60 -4.24
CA GLU A 69 18.90 12.18 -5.65
C GLU A 69 17.54 11.68 -6.20
N VAL A 70 16.62 11.30 -5.31
CA VAL A 70 15.30 10.79 -5.65
C VAL A 70 14.26 11.55 -4.84
N LEU A 71 13.21 12.04 -5.49
CA LEU A 71 12.00 12.57 -4.89
C LEU A 71 10.86 11.59 -5.14
N ILE A 72 10.28 11.05 -4.08
CA ILE A 72 9.08 10.23 -4.17
C ILE A 72 7.85 11.10 -3.93
N LEU A 73 6.92 11.07 -4.88
CA LEU A 73 5.60 11.71 -4.75
C LEU A 73 4.58 10.66 -4.30
N LEU A 74 4.10 10.81 -3.06
CA LEU A 74 3.06 9.94 -2.47
C LEU A 74 1.70 10.18 -3.12
N GLU A 75 0.74 9.28 -2.89
CA GLU A 75 -0.60 9.34 -3.48
C GLU A 75 -1.32 10.67 -3.18
N SER A 76 -1.13 11.21 -1.97
CA SER A 76 -1.72 12.46 -1.49
C SER A 76 -1.32 13.73 -2.27
N TRP A 77 -0.40 13.63 -3.24
CA TRP A 77 -0.12 14.77 -4.12
C TRP A 77 -1.37 15.26 -4.89
N HIS A 78 -2.37 14.39 -5.07
CA HIS A 78 -3.65 14.74 -5.70
C HIS A 78 -4.46 15.76 -4.91
N ASP A 79 -4.25 15.83 -3.60
CA ASP A 79 -4.96 16.75 -2.69
C ASP A 79 -4.29 18.13 -2.62
N ALA A 80 -3.14 18.27 -3.27
CA ALA A 80 -2.42 19.53 -3.40
C ALA A 80 -2.87 20.30 -4.65
N SER A 81 -2.64 21.63 -4.68
CA SER A 81 -2.92 22.39 -5.89
C SER A 81 -2.05 21.89 -7.06
N PRO A 82 -2.63 21.70 -8.25
CA PRO A 82 -1.89 21.25 -9.42
C PRO A 82 -0.71 22.16 -9.77
N GLU A 83 -0.86 23.47 -9.60
CA GLU A 83 0.18 24.47 -9.87
C GLU A 83 1.36 24.30 -8.94
N TYR A 84 1.10 24.02 -7.66
CA TYR A 84 2.15 23.76 -6.67
C TYR A 84 2.93 22.48 -7.03
N ILE A 85 2.25 21.40 -7.34
CA ILE A 85 2.92 20.15 -7.75
C ILE A 85 3.69 20.33 -9.06
N LYS A 86 3.15 21.08 -10.06
CA LYS A 86 3.90 21.45 -11.27
C LYS A 86 5.19 22.20 -10.93
N SER A 87 5.15 23.13 -9.96
CA SER A 87 6.34 23.86 -9.51
C SER A 87 7.36 22.95 -8.84
N VAL A 88 6.92 21.99 -8.00
CA VAL A 88 7.75 20.96 -7.37
C VAL A 88 8.47 20.11 -8.43
N VAL A 89 7.72 19.61 -9.41
CA VAL A 89 8.28 18.81 -10.52
C VAL A 89 9.28 19.61 -11.34
N LYS A 90 8.97 20.87 -11.65
CA LYS A 90 9.88 21.77 -12.40
C LYS A 90 11.17 22.00 -11.64
N THR A 91 11.11 22.24 -10.34
CA THR A 91 12.29 22.46 -9.49
C THR A 91 13.15 21.20 -9.39
N ALA A 92 12.55 20.03 -9.19
CA ALA A 92 13.26 18.75 -9.19
C ALA A 92 13.95 18.48 -10.55
N LYS A 93 13.28 18.83 -11.67
CA LYS A 93 13.84 18.75 -13.02
C LYS A 93 15.12 19.59 -13.16
N GLN A 94 15.06 20.84 -12.74
CA GLN A 94 16.21 21.77 -12.83
C GLN A 94 17.43 21.27 -12.07
N LYS A 95 17.23 20.45 -11.05
CA LYS A 95 18.28 19.82 -10.22
C LYS A 95 18.60 18.39 -10.63
N SER A 96 18.07 17.91 -11.73
CA SER A 96 18.29 16.54 -12.25
C SER A 96 17.91 15.43 -11.26
N ILE A 97 16.97 15.71 -10.33
CA ILE A 97 16.47 14.74 -9.35
C ILE A 97 15.51 13.77 -10.06
N THR A 98 15.68 12.47 -9.78
CA THR A 98 14.74 11.46 -10.27
C THR A 98 13.43 11.54 -9.49
N ILE A 99 12.31 11.72 -10.18
CA ILE A 99 10.99 11.70 -9.55
C ILE A 99 10.40 10.31 -9.66
N VAL A 100 10.00 9.73 -8.53
CA VAL A 100 9.20 8.50 -8.47
C VAL A 100 7.79 8.88 -8.04
N SER A 101 6.81 8.71 -8.92
CA SER A 101 5.41 8.96 -8.58
C SER A 101 4.66 7.66 -8.32
N ILE A 102 3.92 7.60 -7.20
CA ILE A 102 3.07 6.46 -6.89
C ILE A 102 1.94 6.32 -7.90
N ASN A 103 1.36 7.42 -8.35
CA ASN A 103 0.35 7.46 -9.41
C ASN A 103 0.88 8.11 -10.68
N ASN A 104 0.17 7.94 -11.79
CA ASN A 104 0.58 8.53 -13.07
C ASN A 104 0.39 10.05 -13.06
N ILE A 105 1.45 10.75 -12.70
CA ILE A 105 1.49 12.21 -12.65
C ILE A 105 1.48 12.86 -14.05
N ARG A 106 1.95 12.16 -15.08
CA ARG A 106 2.11 12.72 -16.44
C ARG A 106 0.77 13.15 -17.04
N ASN A 107 -0.22 12.27 -16.95
CA ASN A 107 -1.56 12.54 -17.53
C ASN A 107 -2.33 13.58 -16.70
N SER A 108 -2.14 13.58 -15.38
CA SER A 108 -2.91 14.45 -14.47
C SER A 108 -2.42 15.89 -14.45
N LEU A 109 -1.13 16.10 -14.72
CA LEU A 109 -0.51 17.43 -14.68
C LEU A 109 -0.03 17.92 -16.06
N GLU A 110 -0.37 17.21 -17.14
CA GLU A 110 0.06 17.55 -18.51
C GLU A 110 1.58 17.73 -18.63
N ILE A 111 2.33 16.90 -17.89
CA ILE A 111 3.79 16.92 -17.91
C ILE A 111 4.25 16.28 -19.21
N ASP A 112 5.16 16.98 -19.91
CA ASP A 112 5.76 16.51 -21.16
C ASP A 112 6.21 15.05 -21.06
N GLN A 113 5.78 14.21 -22.00
CA GLN A 113 6.10 12.78 -22.06
C GLN A 113 7.60 12.53 -22.22
N HIS A 114 8.38 13.49 -22.72
CA HIS A 114 9.84 13.42 -22.87
C HIS A 114 10.60 13.68 -21.57
N TYR A 115 9.90 13.87 -20.42
CA TYR A 115 10.58 14.02 -19.14
C TYR A 115 11.07 12.66 -18.64
N GLU A 116 12.31 12.31 -18.97
CA GLU A 116 12.91 10.98 -18.72
C GLU A 116 13.05 10.64 -17.23
N ASN A 117 13.19 11.65 -16.36
CA ASN A 117 13.42 11.44 -14.92
C ASN A 117 12.15 11.16 -14.09
N VAL A 118 10.98 10.99 -14.71
CA VAL A 118 9.75 10.60 -14.00
C VAL A 118 9.50 9.10 -14.17
N VAL A 119 9.58 8.38 -13.07
CA VAL A 119 9.27 6.95 -12.98
C VAL A 119 7.95 6.77 -12.24
N VAL A 120 7.02 6.04 -12.81
CA VAL A 120 5.80 5.63 -12.09
C VAL A 120 6.07 4.31 -11.37
N ALA A 121 5.73 4.24 -10.07
CA ALA A 121 5.91 3.03 -9.29
C ALA A 121 5.21 1.83 -9.95
N LYS A 122 5.92 0.71 -10.06
CA LYS A 122 5.41 -0.48 -10.73
C LYS A 122 4.35 -1.15 -9.86
N LYS A 123 3.12 -1.17 -10.34
CA LYS A 123 1.98 -1.89 -9.76
C LYS A 123 1.86 -3.28 -10.39
N LEU A 124 1.26 -4.21 -9.67
CA LEU A 124 0.86 -5.49 -10.26
C LEU A 124 -0.19 -5.23 -11.35
N LYS A 125 0.12 -5.68 -12.56
CA LYS A 125 -0.77 -5.52 -13.71
C LYS A 125 -1.65 -6.74 -13.84
N ILE A 126 -2.93 -6.51 -14.05
CA ILE A 126 -3.87 -7.51 -14.56
C ILE A 126 -3.62 -7.64 -16.06
N GLN A 127 -3.25 -8.81 -16.53
CA GLN A 127 -3.06 -9.07 -17.95
C GLN A 127 -4.43 -9.18 -18.63
N LYS A 128 -4.62 -8.48 -19.73
CA LYS A 128 -5.90 -8.47 -20.48
C LYS A 128 -6.26 -9.81 -21.15
N LYS A 129 -5.31 -10.70 -21.30
CA LYS A 129 -5.52 -12.07 -21.79
C LYS A 129 -4.67 -13.00 -20.94
N CYS A 130 -5.32 -13.82 -20.15
CA CYS A 130 -4.70 -14.97 -19.53
C CYS A 130 -5.03 -16.16 -20.45
N ASP A 131 -4.03 -16.74 -21.10
CA ASP A 131 -4.24 -17.91 -21.99
C ASP A 131 -4.70 -19.16 -21.21
N ASP A 132 -4.51 -19.14 -19.89
CA ASP A 132 -4.94 -20.19 -18.96
C ASP A 132 -5.91 -19.58 -17.92
N LEU A 133 -7.20 -19.83 -18.10
CA LEU A 133 -8.31 -19.36 -17.26
C LEU A 133 -8.48 -20.20 -15.98
N ARG A 134 -7.38 -20.64 -15.35
CA ARG A 134 -7.44 -21.49 -14.15
C ARG A 134 -6.86 -20.81 -12.93
N VAL A 135 -7.55 -20.92 -11.81
CA VAL A 135 -6.99 -20.64 -10.50
C VAL A 135 -6.03 -21.77 -10.14
N ARG A 136 -4.77 -21.44 -9.84
CA ARG A 136 -3.72 -22.41 -9.51
C ARG A 136 -3.51 -22.46 -8.02
N LYS A 137 -3.27 -23.65 -7.48
CA LYS A 137 -2.92 -23.81 -6.06
C LYS A 137 -1.64 -23.01 -5.75
N ILE A 138 -1.68 -22.20 -4.70
CA ILE A 138 -0.52 -21.52 -4.12
C ILE A 138 0.11 -22.50 -3.12
N ASN A 139 1.43 -22.69 -3.17
CA ASN A 139 2.12 -23.71 -2.37
C ASN A 139 2.97 -23.12 -1.23
N ILE A 140 2.96 -21.81 -1.04
CA ILE A 140 3.58 -21.13 0.08
C ILE A 140 2.50 -20.52 0.98
N PRO A 141 2.75 -20.35 2.27
CA PRO A 141 1.80 -19.74 3.18
C PRO A 141 1.33 -18.36 2.72
N VAL A 142 0.02 -18.14 2.78
CA VAL A 142 -0.65 -16.87 2.50
C VAL A 142 -1.28 -16.34 3.77
N ILE A 143 -0.83 -15.16 4.21
CA ILE A 143 -1.42 -14.43 5.32
C ILE A 143 -2.30 -13.32 4.77
N CYS A 144 -3.58 -13.32 5.12
CA CYS A 144 -4.53 -12.32 4.66
C CYS A 144 -4.80 -11.26 5.71
N VAL A 145 -4.77 -9.98 5.31
CA VAL A 145 -5.13 -8.85 6.18
C VAL A 145 -6.39 -8.18 5.63
N LEU A 146 -7.48 -8.35 6.35
CA LEU A 146 -8.79 -7.77 6.04
C LEU A 146 -9.08 -6.56 6.94
N GLY A 147 -9.99 -5.71 6.53
CA GLY A 147 -10.46 -4.60 7.33
C GLY A 147 -11.98 -4.58 7.41
N LEU A 148 -12.52 -4.35 8.59
CA LEU A 148 -13.96 -4.11 8.74
C LEU A 148 -14.37 -2.82 8.05
N THR A 149 -13.48 -1.81 8.06
CA THR A 149 -13.66 -0.54 7.35
C THR A 149 -12.50 -0.29 6.38
N GLN A 150 -12.67 0.68 5.47
CA GLN A 150 -11.66 1.03 4.50
C GLN A 150 -10.33 1.46 5.15
N ASN A 151 -10.38 2.38 6.13
CA ASN A 151 -9.21 2.95 6.81
C ASN A 151 -8.97 2.29 8.17
N SER A 152 -8.91 0.96 8.23
CA SER A 152 -8.73 0.19 9.45
C SER A 152 -7.26 -0.14 9.77
N GLY A 153 -6.30 0.62 9.23
CA GLY A 153 -4.88 0.45 9.54
C GLY A 153 -4.22 -0.81 8.94
N LYS A 154 -4.80 -1.40 7.89
CA LYS A 154 -4.27 -2.61 7.24
C LYS A 154 -2.81 -2.49 6.83
N LEU A 155 -2.43 -1.37 6.19
CA LEU A 155 -1.06 -1.16 5.74
C LEU A 155 -0.03 -1.27 6.89
N LYS A 156 -0.37 -0.77 8.07
CA LYS A 156 0.49 -0.92 9.26
C LYS A 156 0.70 -2.39 9.58
N MET A 157 -0.38 -3.17 9.70
CA MET A 157 -0.31 -4.59 10.01
C MET A 157 0.47 -5.37 8.95
N GLU A 158 0.26 -5.07 7.66
CA GLU A 158 0.96 -5.70 6.55
C GLU A 158 2.48 -5.50 6.64
N LEU A 159 2.93 -4.27 6.93
CA LEU A 159 4.34 -3.93 7.07
C LEU A 159 4.97 -4.48 8.36
N GLU A 160 4.24 -4.47 9.48
CA GLU A 160 4.69 -5.07 10.74
C GLU A 160 4.86 -6.58 10.63
N LEU A 161 3.89 -7.29 10.03
CA LEU A 161 3.98 -8.72 9.76
C LEU A 161 5.17 -9.02 8.85
N GLN A 162 5.34 -8.26 7.76
CA GLN A 162 6.48 -8.44 6.86
C GLN A 162 7.80 -8.29 7.61
N LYS A 163 7.94 -7.25 8.44
CA LYS A 163 9.12 -7.00 9.26
C LYS A 163 9.39 -8.15 10.22
N CYS A 164 8.39 -8.54 11.01
CA CYS A 164 8.55 -9.61 12.02
C CYS A 164 8.94 -10.95 11.38
N LEU A 165 8.34 -11.31 10.25
CA LEU A 165 8.67 -12.54 9.55
C LEU A 165 10.05 -12.49 8.89
N LYS A 166 10.46 -11.34 8.32
CA LYS A 166 11.81 -11.14 7.81
C LYS A 166 12.87 -11.24 8.91
N GLN A 167 12.59 -10.74 10.12
CA GLN A 167 13.49 -10.88 11.28
C GLN A 167 13.65 -12.33 11.72
N LYS A 168 12.67 -13.19 11.44
CA LYS A 168 12.76 -14.65 11.66
C LYS A 168 13.47 -15.39 10.54
N GLY A 169 13.96 -14.68 9.51
CA GLY A 169 14.76 -15.23 8.42
C GLY A 169 13.98 -15.63 7.17
N TYR A 170 12.66 -15.41 7.11
CA TYR A 170 11.87 -15.71 5.93
C TYR A 170 12.01 -14.62 4.86
N LYS A 171 11.93 -15.03 3.59
CA LYS A 171 11.73 -14.11 2.47
C LYS A 171 10.24 -13.83 2.32
N VAL A 172 9.83 -12.59 2.58
CA VAL A 172 8.41 -12.22 2.67
C VAL A 172 8.06 -11.16 1.66
N ALA A 173 7.11 -11.47 0.78
CA ALA A 173 6.44 -10.47 -0.06
C ALA A 173 5.18 -9.93 0.62
N ALA A 174 4.88 -8.65 0.44
CA ALA A 174 3.61 -8.08 0.86
C ALA A 174 2.89 -7.44 -0.33
N ILE A 175 1.71 -7.95 -0.67
CA ILE A 175 0.76 -7.26 -1.54
C ILE A 175 -0.05 -6.33 -0.64
N VAL A 176 0.28 -5.04 -0.68
CA VAL A 176 -0.26 -4.05 0.26
C VAL A 176 -1.59 -3.47 -0.20
N SER A 177 -2.47 -3.20 0.76
CA SER A 177 -3.80 -2.62 0.53
C SER A 177 -3.77 -1.14 0.14
N GLY A 178 -2.69 -0.40 0.48
CA GLY A 178 -2.49 1.02 0.22
C GLY A 178 -1.35 1.28 -0.76
N LEU A 179 -1.56 2.17 -1.74
CA LEU A 179 -0.59 2.46 -2.80
C LEU A 179 0.74 3.03 -2.29
N ASN A 180 0.71 3.83 -1.22
CA ASN A 180 1.93 4.40 -0.64
C ASN A 180 2.90 3.32 -0.12
N GLY A 181 2.39 2.13 0.24
CA GLY A 181 3.23 1.00 0.62
C GLY A 181 4.17 0.49 -0.49
N LEU A 182 3.94 0.87 -1.77
CA LEU A 182 4.83 0.53 -2.89
C LEU A 182 6.26 1.08 -2.77
N ILE A 183 6.50 2.03 -1.88
CA ILE A 183 7.86 2.51 -1.63
C ILE A 183 8.69 1.52 -0.82
N GLY A 184 8.05 0.58 -0.13
CA GLY A 184 8.73 -0.49 0.62
C GLY A 184 9.44 -1.50 -0.29
N LYS A 185 10.47 -2.14 0.24
CA LYS A 185 11.13 -3.25 -0.43
C LYS A 185 10.28 -4.52 -0.29
N ASP A 186 10.20 -5.27 -1.38
CA ASP A 186 9.37 -6.49 -1.48
C ASP A 186 7.88 -6.25 -1.22
N THR A 187 7.42 -5.04 -1.46
CA THR A 187 6.01 -4.67 -1.45
C THR A 187 5.46 -4.54 -2.87
N PHE A 188 4.22 -4.92 -3.03
CA PHE A 188 3.48 -4.91 -4.29
C PHE A 188 2.08 -4.36 -4.05
N CYS A 189 1.42 -3.83 -5.07
CA CYS A 189 0.03 -3.40 -4.98
C CYS A 189 -0.65 -3.58 -6.32
N PHE A 190 -1.95 -3.90 -6.30
CA PHE A 190 -2.76 -3.93 -7.50
C PHE A 190 -3.20 -2.51 -7.88
N GLU A 191 -3.31 -2.25 -9.17
CA GLU A 191 -3.85 -0.98 -9.65
C GLU A 191 -5.37 -0.95 -9.46
N LYS A 192 -5.89 -0.03 -8.64
CA LYS A 192 -7.33 0.08 -8.30
C LYS A 192 -8.27 0.06 -9.53
N LYS A 193 -7.84 0.67 -10.64
CA LYS A 193 -8.68 0.68 -11.86
C LYS A 193 -8.96 -0.71 -12.44
N TYR A 194 -8.16 -1.71 -12.11
CA TYR A 194 -8.37 -3.08 -12.57
C TYR A 194 -9.33 -3.86 -11.67
N LEU A 195 -9.47 -3.44 -10.42
CA LEU A 195 -10.43 -4.00 -9.47
C LEU A 195 -11.83 -3.39 -9.68
N ASN A 196 -11.92 -2.20 -10.32
CA ASN A 196 -13.15 -1.44 -10.45
C ASN A 196 -13.67 -1.46 -11.91
N GLY A 197 -14.56 -2.36 -12.24
CA GLY A 197 -15.67 -2.13 -13.13
C GLY A 197 -15.49 -2.27 -14.66
N LYS A 198 -14.30 -2.49 -15.22
CA LYS A 198 -14.13 -2.73 -16.68
C LYS A 198 -13.69 -4.13 -17.07
N ASN A 199 -13.16 -4.88 -16.13
CA ASN A 199 -12.73 -6.25 -16.33
C ASN A 199 -13.80 -7.21 -15.83
N ARG A 200 -13.88 -8.40 -16.42
CA ARG A 200 -14.74 -9.47 -15.91
C ARG A 200 -14.19 -9.96 -14.58
N ASN A 201 -15.06 -10.28 -13.62
CA ASN A 201 -14.65 -10.76 -12.29
C ASN A 201 -13.72 -11.98 -12.39
N GLU A 202 -14.02 -12.88 -13.32
CA GLU A 202 -13.21 -14.04 -13.63
C GLU A 202 -11.77 -13.70 -14.02
N GLU A 203 -11.59 -12.70 -14.88
CA GLU A 203 -10.26 -12.19 -15.26
C GLU A 203 -9.52 -11.57 -14.07
N ILE A 204 -10.23 -10.86 -13.20
CA ILE A 204 -9.65 -10.26 -11.99
C ILE A 204 -9.15 -11.38 -11.07
N ILE A 205 -9.98 -12.37 -10.78
CA ILE A 205 -9.66 -13.51 -9.91
C ILE A 205 -8.40 -14.25 -10.42
N ILE A 206 -8.39 -14.61 -11.69
CA ILE A 206 -7.27 -15.34 -12.30
C ILE A 206 -5.98 -14.52 -12.25
N ASN A 207 -6.07 -13.22 -12.48
CA ASN A 207 -4.90 -12.34 -12.45
C ASN A 207 -4.36 -12.12 -11.03
N ILE A 208 -5.23 -12.01 -10.02
CA ILE A 208 -4.81 -11.96 -8.61
C ILE A 208 -4.07 -13.26 -8.28
N ASN A 209 -4.68 -14.41 -8.59
CA ASN A 209 -4.06 -15.72 -8.37
C ASN A 209 -2.70 -15.84 -9.07
N ALA A 210 -2.62 -15.49 -10.36
CA ALA A 210 -1.38 -15.55 -11.13
C ALA A 210 -0.29 -14.61 -10.59
N ALA A 211 -0.67 -13.46 -10.01
CA ALA A 211 0.27 -12.54 -9.39
C ALA A 211 0.85 -13.12 -8.10
N VAL A 212 0.01 -13.68 -7.22
CA VAL A 212 0.45 -14.34 -5.98
C VAL A 212 1.29 -15.57 -6.31
N LYS A 213 0.83 -16.39 -7.26
CA LYS A 213 1.54 -17.60 -7.71
C LYS A 213 2.96 -17.32 -8.22
N ARG A 214 3.19 -16.20 -8.89
CA ARG A 214 4.54 -15.80 -9.32
C ARG A 214 5.49 -15.48 -8.17
N LEU A 215 4.96 -14.98 -7.05
CA LEU A 215 5.78 -14.66 -5.89
C LEU A 215 6.36 -15.90 -5.20
N GLU A 216 5.76 -17.09 -5.39
CA GLU A 216 6.31 -18.34 -4.86
C GLU A 216 7.75 -18.64 -5.32
N GLN A 217 8.16 -18.10 -6.46
CA GLN A 217 9.49 -18.36 -7.02
C GLN A 217 10.61 -17.71 -6.20
N ASP A 218 10.30 -16.60 -5.54
CA ASP A 218 11.30 -15.75 -4.89
C ASP A 218 11.09 -15.62 -3.37
N TYR A 219 9.89 -15.98 -2.86
CA TYR A 219 9.47 -15.74 -1.47
C TYR A 219 8.95 -17.01 -0.80
N ASP A 220 9.15 -17.08 0.52
CA ASP A 220 8.71 -18.19 1.36
C ASP A 220 7.27 -17.97 1.89
N ILE A 221 6.85 -16.71 2.04
CA ILE A 221 5.54 -16.30 2.58
C ILE A 221 5.04 -15.08 1.78
N VAL A 222 3.73 -15.05 1.52
CA VAL A 222 3.07 -13.86 0.97
C VAL A 222 2.04 -13.32 1.94
N ILE A 223 2.14 -12.02 2.26
CA ILE A 223 1.10 -11.26 2.96
C ILE A 223 0.23 -10.59 1.90
N VAL A 224 -1.09 -10.71 2.03
CA VAL A 224 -2.06 -10.12 1.11
C VAL A 224 -3.00 -9.20 1.88
N GLY A 225 -2.78 -7.90 1.76
CA GLY A 225 -3.70 -6.88 2.25
C GLY A 225 -4.86 -6.66 1.28
N ILE A 226 -6.08 -6.85 1.74
CA ILE A 226 -7.27 -6.69 0.92
C ILE A 226 -7.67 -5.21 0.87
N PRO A 227 -7.74 -4.58 -0.33
CA PRO A 227 -8.22 -3.21 -0.45
C PRO A 227 -9.70 -3.08 -0.06
N GLY A 228 -10.06 -1.95 0.54
CA GLY A 228 -11.44 -1.69 0.95
C GLY A 228 -11.83 -2.34 2.27
N ALA A 229 -13.12 -2.51 2.48
CA ALA A 229 -13.69 -3.17 3.65
C ALA A 229 -14.24 -4.56 3.27
N CYS A 230 -14.23 -5.48 4.23
CA CYS A 230 -14.67 -6.85 3.97
C CYS A 230 -16.20 -7.02 4.03
N LEU A 231 -16.90 -6.18 4.79
CA LEU A 231 -18.35 -6.25 4.94
C LEU A 231 -18.99 -4.88 4.70
N SER A 232 -20.24 -4.87 4.28
CA SER A 232 -21.07 -3.66 4.37
C SER A 232 -21.34 -3.35 5.83
N PHE A 233 -21.15 -2.10 6.24
CA PHE A 233 -21.35 -1.71 7.63
C PHE A 233 -22.85 -1.50 7.94
N ASN A 234 -23.55 -0.85 7.03
CA ASN A 234 -24.99 -0.65 7.06
C ASN A 234 -25.49 -0.23 5.65
N PRO A 235 -26.80 -0.03 5.42
CA PRO A 235 -27.32 0.37 4.12
C PRO A 235 -26.76 1.70 3.56
N GLN A 236 -26.30 2.60 4.42
CA GLN A 236 -25.72 3.89 4.03
C GLN A 236 -24.23 3.76 3.68
N TYR A 237 -23.52 2.83 4.33
CA TYR A 237 -22.08 2.57 4.12
C TYR A 237 -21.92 1.15 3.57
N SER A 238 -22.15 1.02 2.26
CA SER A 238 -22.13 -0.27 1.56
C SER A 238 -20.75 -0.92 1.53
N ASN A 239 -19.66 -0.14 1.62
CA ASN A 239 -18.27 -0.61 1.54
C ASN A 239 -18.04 -1.55 0.34
N ASP A 240 -18.60 -1.19 -0.82
CA ASP A 240 -18.57 -2.03 -2.03
C ASP A 240 -19.16 -3.45 -1.80
N PHE A 241 -20.02 -3.59 -0.81
CA PHE A 241 -20.63 -4.86 -0.38
C PHE A 241 -19.61 -5.99 -0.14
N GLY A 242 -18.34 -5.68 0.07
CA GLY A 242 -17.27 -6.66 0.19
C GLY A 242 -16.90 -7.39 -1.11
N ILE A 243 -17.30 -6.86 -2.27
CA ILE A 243 -17.04 -7.48 -3.58
C ILE A 243 -15.54 -7.67 -3.82
N THR A 244 -14.74 -6.64 -3.52
CA THR A 244 -13.27 -6.74 -3.64
C THR A 244 -12.73 -7.90 -2.81
N THR A 245 -13.18 -8.06 -1.56
CA THR A 245 -12.78 -9.19 -0.71
C THR A 245 -13.18 -10.52 -1.34
N GLN A 246 -14.38 -10.64 -1.88
CA GLN A 246 -14.84 -11.85 -2.55
C GLN A 246 -13.94 -12.23 -3.72
N LEU A 247 -13.53 -11.27 -4.56
CA LEU A 247 -12.63 -11.51 -5.69
C LEU A 247 -11.27 -12.07 -5.24
N PHE A 248 -10.73 -11.52 -4.14
CA PHE A 248 -9.48 -12.00 -3.57
C PHE A 248 -9.64 -13.42 -2.99
N MET A 249 -10.71 -13.69 -2.23
CA MET A 249 -10.94 -15.02 -1.63
C MET A 249 -11.18 -16.11 -2.70
N CYS A 250 -11.79 -15.77 -3.82
CA CYS A 250 -11.87 -16.68 -4.97
C CYS A 250 -10.51 -16.93 -5.65
N ALA A 251 -9.55 -16.02 -5.46
CA ALA A 251 -8.24 -16.10 -6.09
C ALA A 251 -7.18 -16.78 -5.23
N ILE A 252 -7.31 -16.70 -3.91
CA ILE A 252 -6.34 -17.20 -2.92
C ILE A 252 -7.07 -17.96 -1.82
N GLU A 253 -6.40 -18.98 -1.28
CA GLU A 253 -6.82 -19.69 -0.07
C GLU A 253 -5.87 -19.26 1.05
N PRO A 254 -6.26 -18.36 1.98
CA PRO A 254 -5.38 -17.92 3.03
C PRO A 254 -5.20 -19.00 4.10
N ASP A 255 -3.95 -19.24 4.50
CA ASP A 255 -3.61 -20.12 5.63
C ASP A 255 -3.84 -19.43 6.97
N TYR A 256 -3.82 -18.10 6.98
CA TYR A 256 -4.01 -17.28 8.18
C TYR A 256 -4.67 -15.96 7.84
N SER A 257 -5.64 -15.53 8.63
CA SER A 257 -6.38 -14.30 8.39
C SER A 257 -6.47 -13.41 9.62
N VAL A 258 -6.10 -12.15 9.46
CA VAL A 258 -6.20 -11.10 10.48
C VAL A 258 -7.26 -10.10 10.07
N LEU A 259 -8.22 -9.83 10.96
CA LEU A 259 -9.23 -8.80 10.75
C LEU A 259 -8.89 -7.54 11.56
N MET A 260 -8.72 -6.45 10.84
CA MET A 260 -8.46 -5.13 11.39
C MET A 260 -9.76 -4.42 11.73
N LEU A 261 -9.89 -3.96 12.96
CA LEU A 261 -11.04 -3.23 13.46
C LEU A 261 -10.64 -1.80 13.84
N PRO A 262 -11.47 -0.79 13.60
CA PRO A 262 -11.28 0.53 14.18
C PRO A 262 -11.20 0.46 15.71
N TYR A 263 -10.41 1.36 16.31
CA TYR A 263 -10.31 1.38 17.78
C TYR A 263 -11.58 1.97 18.39
N MET A 264 -12.41 1.09 18.93
CA MET A 264 -13.62 1.44 19.69
C MET A 264 -13.99 0.29 20.62
N ARG A 265 -14.93 0.53 21.53
CA ARG A 265 -15.46 -0.53 22.39
C ARG A 265 -16.41 -1.41 21.58
N TYR A 266 -16.16 -2.71 21.59
CA TYR A 266 -16.98 -3.71 20.94
C TYR A 266 -17.62 -4.63 21.98
N GLU A 267 -18.87 -5.01 21.73
CA GLU A 267 -19.51 -6.09 22.46
C GLU A 267 -19.07 -7.44 21.88
N GLU A 268 -18.96 -8.46 22.74
CA GLU A 268 -18.54 -9.80 22.33
C GLU A 268 -19.48 -10.40 21.27
N ALA A 269 -20.79 -10.15 21.41
CA ALA A 269 -21.80 -10.58 20.44
C ALA A 269 -21.56 -9.97 19.03
N PHE A 270 -21.12 -8.70 18.95
CA PHE A 270 -20.80 -8.07 17.70
C PHE A 270 -19.56 -8.71 17.05
N ILE A 271 -18.52 -8.97 17.84
CA ILE A 271 -17.29 -9.62 17.35
C ILE A 271 -17.59 -11.02 16.81
N SER A 272 -18.37 -11.81 17.55
CA SER A 272 -18.79 -13.15 17.12
C SER A 272 -19.60 -13.08 15.82
N HIS A 273 -20.54 -12.15 15.72
CA HIS A 273 -21.34 -11.96 14.53
C HIS A 273 -20.48 -11.59 13.30
N VAL A 274 -19.53 -10.67 13.46
CA VAL A 274 -18.60 -10.28 12.36
C VAL A 274 -17.76 -11.45 11.90
N LYS A 275 -17.20 -12.25 12.82
CA LYS A 275 -16.44 -13.46 12.47
C LYS A 275 -17.30 -14.47 11.70
N ASP A 276 -18.51 -14.73 12.18
CA ASP A 276 -19.46 -15.64 11.55
C ASP A 276 -19.86 -15.18 10.13
N GLU A 277 -20.11 -13.89 9.96
CA GLU A 277 -20.45 -13.32 8.65
C GLU A 277 -19.27 -13.42 7.66
N VAL A 278 -18.05 -13.14 8.11
CA VAL A 278 -16.85 -13.29 7.28
C VAL A 278 -16.66 -14.76 6.88
N GLN A 279 -16.79 -15.68 7.85
CA GLN A 279 -16.63 -17.11 7.58
C GLN A 279 -17.71 -17.63 6.61
N LYS A 280 -18.97 -17.30 6.83
CA LYS A 280 -20.07 -17.72 5.94
C LYS A 280 -19.95 -17.17 4.53
N ARG A 281 -19.49 -15.92 4.41
CA ARG A 281 -19.45 -15.22 3.13
C ARG A 281 -18.25 -15.61 2.29
N TYR A 282 -17.09 -15.84 2.91
CA TYR A 282 -15.80 -15.98 2.24
C TYR A 282 -15.17 -17.37 2.42
N ASP A 283 -15.77 -18.21 3.24
CA ASP A 283 -15.25 -19.54 3.61
C ASP A 283 -13.82 -19.48 4.21
N ILE A 284 -13.57 -18.47 5.04
CA ILE A 284 -12.29 -18.26 5.74
C ILE A 284 -12.50 -18.11 7.24
N THR A 285 -11.53 -18.58 8.02
CA THR A 285 -11.54 -18.39 9.47
C THR A 285 -10.73 -17.14 9.83
N ILE A 286 -11.30 -16.24 10.66
CA ILE A 286 -10.55 -15.15 11.26
C ILE A 286 -9.77 -15.66 12.46
N ASN A 287 -8.45 -15.80 12.30
CA ASN A 287 -7.56 -16.32 13.33
C ASN A 287 -7.29 -15.26 14.41
N ASP A 288 -7.03 -14.02 14.01
CA ASP A 288 -6.76 -12.90 14.91
C ASP A 288 -7.56 -11.66 14.59
N LEU A 289 -7.77 -10.85 15.64
CA LEU A 289 -8.35 -9.52 15.56
C LEU A 289 -7.32 -8.50 16.02
N SER A 290 -7.22 -7.40 15.31
CA SER A 290 -6.36 -6.28 15.72
C SER A 290 -7.14 -4.99 15.77
N LEU A 291 -6.97 -4.23 16.87
CA LEU A 291 -7.54 -2.91 17.08
C LEU A 291 -6.46 -1.87 16.80
N ILE A 292 -6.75 -0.92 15.93
CA ILE A 292 -5.81 0.16 15.62
C ILE A 292 -6.42 1.51 15.93
N HIS A 293 -5.66 2.33 16.65
CA HIS A 293 -5.91 3.77 16.72
C HIS A 293 -5.74 4.39 15.34
N ILE A 294 -6.79 5.05 14.88
CA ILE A 294 -6.81 5.84 13.65
C ILE A 294 -6.37 7.27 13.96
#